data_c77824b3da963c8a064b06e1ce48261b
#
_entry.id   c77824b3da963c8a064b06e1ce48261b
#
_cell.length_a   1.000
_cell.length_b   1.000
_cell.length_c   1.000
_cell.angle_alpha   90.00
_cell.angle_beta   90.00
_cell.angle_gamma   90.00
#
_symmetry.space_group_name_H-M   'P 1'
#
loop_
_entity.id
_entity.type
_entity.pdbx_description
1 polymer ?
#
loop_
_entity_poly.entity_id
_entity_poly.type
_entity_poly.pdbx_seq_one_letter_code
_entity_poly.pdbx_strand_id
1 'polypeptide(L)'
;QLWFIEYQDRLSWETFKGLGYRDNAVIKADIEAHILQSTGKPKQLLLAFMPSSMARTSPFFVMGPTEKKERPVLQDLVIENSWGRITVSGPKLSIYDETILLALLVLAKRHKSDRFKTSCAEICSITGINRGKNPYDAIIAAIDRLTSAAIKTALFKTGSSKKEVTRTILGHFIDEADLESDSGKISIKINSMFLTIFATNLTTSIDVSERSRIRSDTGKALYRFVRTHAPGLVPFGLLTICLGVGLSTDQPLTEIRRQIKAAIAELKRHGLLKSGFVDKSDRVFLTK
;
A
#
# COMPACT_ATOMS: atom_id res chain seq x y z
N GLN A 1 11.40 -14.76 -0.70
CA GLN A 1 12.60 -14.90 0.15
C GLN A 1 13.87 -14.88 -0.70
N LEU A 2 13.96 -15.64 -1.79
CA LEU A 2 15.15 -15.72 -2.66
C LEU A 2 15.42 -14.40 -3.41
N TRP A 3 14.40 -13.72 -3.93
CA TRP A 3 14.57 -12.45 -4.63
C TRP A 3 15.04 -11.33 -3.68
N PHE A 4 14.55 -11.32 -2.45
CA PHE A 4 15.00 -10.40 -1.41
C PHE A 4 16.46 -10.70 -1.00
N ILE A 5 16.85 -11.97 -0.98
CA ILE A 5 18.21 -12.44 -0.66
C ILE A 5 19.18 -12.10 -1.81
N GLU A 6 18.81 -12.34 -3.08
CA GLU A 6 19.67 -12.00 -4.23
C GLU A 6 19.89 -10.50 -4.42
N TYR A 7 18.91 -9.66 -4.00
CA TYR A 7 19.08 -8.21 -4.00
C TYR A 7 19.90 -7.73 -2.80
N GLN A 8 19.90 -8.49 -1.69
CA GLN A 8 20.78 -8.26 -0.52
C GLN A 8 22.25 -8.56 -0.79
N ASP A 9 22.57 -9.53 -1.64
CA ASP A 9 23.94 -9.87 -2.02
C ASP A 9 24.64 -8.74 -2.82
N ARG A 10 23.89 -7.78 -3.37
CA ARG A 10 24.44 -6.56 -4.00
C ARG A 10 24.64 -5.38 -3.06
N LEU A 11 23.97 -5.37 -1.91
CA LEU A 11 24.21 -4.45 -0.80
C LEU A 11 24.87 -5.27 0.29
N SER A 12 26.10 -4.94 0.67
CA SER A 12 26.84 -5.73 1.66
C SER A 12 25.97 -5.93 2.92
N TRP A 13 25.91 -7.17 3.41
CA TRP A 13 25.18 -7.59 4.61
C TRP A 13 25.48 -6.71 5.84
N GLU A 14 26.67 -6.10 5.89
CA GLU A 14 27.12 -5.16 6.94
C GLU A 14 26.31 -3.84 6.93
N THR A 15 25.92 -3.35 5.77
CA THR A 15 25.08 -2.14 5.66
C THR A 15 23.66 -2.40 6.21
N PHE A 16 23.20 -3.63 6.14
CA PHE A 16 21.87 -4.06 6.62
C PHE A 16 21.82 -4.20 8.14
N LYS A 17 22.88 -4.71 8.76
CA LYS A 17 22.99 -4.84 10.23
C LYS A 17 23.00 -3.48 10.94
N GLY A 18 23.61 -2.45 10.33
CA GLY A 18 23.66 -1.09 10.87
C GLY A 18 22.33 -0.35 10.93
N LEU A 19 21.28 -0.85 10.28
CA LEU A 19 19.96 -0.20 10.17
C LEU A 19 18.92 -0.65 11.20
N GLY A 20 19.29 -1.46 12.21
CA GLY A 20 18.42 -1.85 13.32
C GLY A 20 17.30 -2.82 12.93
N TYR A 21 17.52 -3.69 11.96
CA TYR A 21 16.55 -4.70 11.52
C TYR A 21 16.35 -5.77 12.60
N ARG A 22 15.10 -6.06 12.94
CA ARG A 22 14.73 -7.27 13.66
C ARG A 22 15.16 -8.50 12.85
N ASP A 23 15.76 -9.44 13.56
CA ASP A 23 16.30 -10.70 13.03
C ASP A 23 15.32 -11.35 12.02
N ASN A 24 15.85 -11.75 10.85
CA ASN A 24 15.10 -12.46 9.81
C ASN A 24 14.40 -13.72 10.34
N ALA A 25 14.89 -14.30 11.44
CA ALA A 25 14.29 -15.41 12.15
C ALA A 25 12.89 -15.07 12.72
N VAL A 26 12.67 -13.83 13.21
CA VAL A 26 11.37 -13.40 13.76
C VAL A 26 10.35 -13.20 12.65
N ILE A 27 10.77 -12.59 11.51
CA ILE A 27 9.90 -12.44 10.34
C ILE A 27 9.54 -13.81 9.74
N LYS A 28 10.49 -14.72 9.71
CA LYS A 28 10.29 -16.10 9.25
C LYS A 28 9.35 -16.86 10.18
N ALA A 29 9.54 -16.76 11.49
CA ALA A 29 8.68 -17.38 12.49
C ALA A 29 7.24 -16.82 12.47
N ASP A 30 7.05 -15.50 12.29
CA ASP A 30 5.73 -14.89 12.14
C ASP A 30 5.03 -15.35 10.86
N ILE A 31 5.77 -15.50 9.76
CA ILE A 31 5.24 -16.05 8.50
C ILE A 31 4.88 -17.53 8.66
N GLU A 32 5.74 -18.33 9.27
CA GLU A 32 5.51 -19.77 9.50
C GLU A 32 4.37 -20.00 10.49
N ALA A 33 4.28 -19.24 11.57
CA ALA A 33 3.17 -19.29 12.52
C ALA A 33 1.83 -18.93 11.88
N HIS A 34 1.82 -17.95 10.97
CA HIS A 34 0.60 -17.57 10.24
C HIS A 34 0.19 -18.63 9.20
N ILE A 35 1.15 -19.34 8.62
CA ILE A 35 0.92 -20.46 7.71
C ILE A 35 0.35 -21.67 8.45
N LEU A 36 0.86 -21.98 9.65
CA LEU A 36 0.42 -23.11 10.48
C LEU A 36 -0.95 -22.92 11.12
N GLN A 37 -1.38 -21.68 11.38
CA GLN A 37 -2.71 -21.38 11.95
C GLN A 37 -3.85 -21.46 10.93
N SER A 38 -3.57 -21.54 9.64
CA SER A 38 -4.58 -21.69 8.59
C SER A 38 -4.69 -23.14 8.15
N THR A 39 -5.63 -23.86 8.77
CA THR A 39 -6.22 -25.16 8.34
C THR A 39 -5.70 -25.77 7.01
N GLY A 40 -4.81 -26.72 7.07
CA GLY A 40 -4.79 -27.95 6.25
C GLY A 40 -4.31 -27.87 4.79
N LYS A 41 -4.09 -26.70 4.19
CA LYS A 41 -3.37 -26.54 2.89
C LYS A 41 -2.57 -25.25 2.94
N PRO A 42 -1.30 -25.20 2.47
CA PRO A 42 -0.54 -23.97 2.43
C PRO A 42 -1.21 -23.01 1.45
N LYS A 43 -2.03 -22.11 1.98
CA LYS A 43 -2.59 -21.00 1.21
C LYS A 43 -1.40 -20.14 0.80
N GLN A 44 -1.12 -20.09 -0.48
CA GLN A 44 -0.04 -19.25 -1.01
C GLN A 44 -0.36 -17.79 -0.61
N LEU A 45 0.37 -17.26 0.39
CA LEU A 45 0.17 -15.91 0.86
C LEU A 45 0.47 -14.92 -0.28
N LEU A 46 -0.54 -14.13 -0.65
CA LEU A 46 -0.42 -13.08 -1.67
C LEU A 46 0.13 -11.81 -1.01
N LEU A 47 1.38 -11.86 -0.54
CA LEU A 47 2.02 -10.74 0.14
C LEU A 47 2.61 -9.75 -0.87
N ALA A 48 2.05 -8.56 -0.91
CA ALA A 48 2.65 -7.38 -1.49
C ALA A 48 3.50 -6.67 -0.43
N PHE A 49 4.64 -6.12 -0.84
CA PHE A 49 5.49 -5.30 0.02
C PHE A 49 5.48 -3.87 -0.47
N MET A 50 5.34 -2.92 0.45
CA MET A 50 5.40 -1.50 0.12
C MET A 50 6.21 -0.76 1.20
N PRO A 51 6.87 0.37 0.87
CA PRO A 51 7.58 1.18 1.88
C PRO A 51 6.63 1.60 3.00
N SER A 52 7.03 1.41 4.26
CA SER A 52 6.17 1.76 5.40
C SER A 52 5.84 3.26 5.45
N SER A 53 6.75 4.13 5.00
CA SER A 53 6.49 5.56 4.85
C SER A 53 5.33 5.81 3.89
N MET A 54 5.32 5.17 2.73
CA MET A 54 4.25 5.28 1.75
C MET A 54 2.94 4.64 2.25
N ALA A 55 3.02 3.53 2.95
CA ALA A 55 1.85 2.88 3.52
C ALA A 55 1.20 3.72 4.65
N ARG A 56 1.98 4.60 5.33
CA ARG A 56 1.50 5.56 6.34
C ARG A 56 1.03 6.89 5.77
N THR A 57 1.59 7.30 4.63
CA THR A 57 1.34 8.62 4.01
C THR A 57 0.89 8.38 2.59
N SER A 58 -0.25 7.79 2.45
CA SER A 58 -0.72 7.25 1.18
C SER A 58 -0.86 8.30 0.07
N PRO A 59 -0.30 8.06 -1.11
CA PRO A 59 -0.66 8.79 -2.33
C PRO A 59 -2.01 8.33 -2.92
N PHE A 60 -2.68 7.38 -2.25
CA PHE A 60 -3.97 6.85 -2.67
C PHE A 60 -5.08 7.37 -1.77
N PHE A 61 -6.20 7.78 -2.38
CA PHE A 61 -7.28 8.50 -1.71
C PHE A 61 -8.57 7.68 -1.68
N VAL A 62 -9.29 7.82 -0.57
CA VAL A 62 -10.68 7.37 -0.47
C VAL A 62 -11.54 8.40 -1.20
N MET A 63 -12.01 8.04 -2.38
CA MET A 63 -12.74 8.93 -3.28
C MET A 63 -14.23 8.56 -3.32
N GLY A 64 -15.09 9.57 -3.33
CA GLY A 64 -16.52 9.42 -3.59
C GLY A 64 -16.84 9.05 -5.05
N PRO A 65 -18.10 8.66 -5.36
CA PRO A 65 -18.49 8.28 -6.72
C PRO A 65 -18.27 9.38 -7.77
N THR A 66 -18.63 10.63 -7.45
CA THR A 66 -18.45 11.80 -8.31
C THR A 66 -16.97 12.04 -8.57
N GLU A 67 -16.16 12.09 -7.52
CA GLU A 67 -14.72 12.30 -7.62
C GLU A 67 -14.01 11.19 -8.42
N LYS A 68 -14.46 9.93 -8.27
CA LYS A 68 -13.97 8.81 -9.10
C LYS A 68 -14.30 8.98 -10.58
N LYS A 69 -15.44 9.59 -10.91
CA LYS A 69 -15.87 9.86 -12.28
C LYS A 69 -15.10 11.03 -12.89
N GLU A 70 -14.97 12.12 -12.16
CA GLU A 70 -14.31 13.35 -12.61
C GLU A 70 -12.79 13.23 -12.68
N ARG A 71 -12.19 12.44 -11.78
CA ARG A 71 -10.75 12.21 -11.70
C ARG A 71 -9.94 13.49 -11.69
N PRO A 72 -9.98 14.26 -10.60
CA PRO A 72 -9.23 15.52 -10.52
C PRO A 72 -7.73 15.29 -10.74
N VAL A 73 -7.13 16.21 -11.47
CA VAL A 73 -5.68 16.26 -11.71
C VAL A 73 -5.04 17.07 -10.58
N LEU A 74 -4.10 16.44 -9.89
CA LEU A 74 -3.36 17.04 -8.79
C LEU A 74 -2.16 17.83 -9.35
N GLN A 75 -1.92 19.00 -8.79
CA GLN A 75 -0.73 19.81 -9.05
C GLN A 75 0.03 19.91 -7.74
N ASP A 76 1.12 19.15 -7.63
CA ASP A 76 2.03 19.14 -6.48
C ASP A 76 1.35 19.02 -5.10
N LEU A 77 0.35 18.13 -5.00
CA LEU A 77 -0.27 17.86 -3.71
C LEU A 77 0.77 17.28 -2.74
N VAL A 78 1.03 18.04 -1.67
CA VAL A 78 2.01 17.66 -0.65
C VAL A 78 1.32 16.93 0.50
N ILE A 79 1.79 15.73 0.79
CA ILE A 79 1.41 14.95 1.97
C ILE A 79 2.67 14.77 2.81
N GLU A 80 2.66 15.30 4.04
CA GLU A 80 3.83 15.29 4.90
C GLU A 80 3.52 14.71 6.27
N ASN A 81 4.46 13.94 6.80
CA ASN A 81 4.42 13.42 8.18
C ASN A 81 5.83 13.47 8.81
N SER A 82 6.01 12.82 9.97
CA SER A 82 7.31 12.76 10.66
C SER A 82 8.39 11.93 9.93
N TRP A 83 8.02 11.15 8.92
CA TRP A 83 8.91 10.21 8.22
C TRP A 83 9.41 10.76 6.89
N GLY A 84 8.62 11.63 6.26
CA GLY A 84 8.94 12.16 4.95
C GLY A 84 7.82 13.02 4.38
N ARG A 85 8.04 13.45 3.14
CA ARG A 85 7.11 14.21 2.33
C ARG A 85 6.91 13.48 1.01
N ILE A 86 5.65 13.30 0.63
CA ILE A 86 5.28 12.80 -0.70
C ILE A 86 4.58 13.94 -1.42
N THR A 87 5.04 14.26 -2.63
CA THR A 87 4.36 15.17 -3.54
C THR A 87 3.80 14.34 -4.69
N VAL A 88 2.53 14.52 -5.00
CA VAL A 88 1.81 13.79 -6.04
C VAL A 88 1.31 14.77 -7.09
N SER A 89 1.62 14.50 -8.35
CA SER A 89 1.16 15.27 -9.51
C SER A 89 0.57 14.33 -10.56
N GLY A 90 -0.45 14.78 -11.27
CA GLY A 90 -1.16 13.96 -12.27
C GLY A 90 -2.52 13.46 -11.77
N PRO A 91 -3.08 12.38 -12.34
CA PRO A 91 -4.41 11.90 -11.98
C PRO A 91 -4.46 11.46 -10.50
N LYS A 92 -5.49 11.91 -9.77
CA LYS A 92 -5.70 11.51 -8.38
C LYS A 92 -5.92 10.00 -8.29
N LEU A 93 -5.05 9.32 -7.55
CA LEU A 93 -5.08 7.86 -7.40
C LEU A 93 -6.06 7.44 -6.32
N SER A 94 -6.89 6.45 -6.61
CA SER A 94 -7.88 5.88 -5.69
C SER A 94 -7.36 4.63 -4.97
N ILE A 95 -8.11 4.16 -3.98
CA ILE A 95 -7.87 2.86 -3.32
C ILE A 95 -8.02 1.67 -4.29
N TYR A 96 -8.75 1.85 -5.41
CA TYR A 96 -8.77 0.85 -6.48
C TYR A 96 -7.43 0.78 -7.20
N ASP A 97 -6.82 1.94 -7.52
CA ASP A 97 -5.50 1.99 -8.16
C ASP A 97 -4.42 1.38 -7.26
N GLU A 98 -4.51 1.59 -5.93
CA GLU A 98 -3.68 0.90 -4.95
C GLU A 98 -3.87 -0.62 -5.00
N THR A 99 -5.12 -1.10 -5.16
CA THR A 99 -5.40 -2.54 -5.25
C THR A 99 -4.71 -3.16 -6.45
N ILE A 100 -4.71 -2.48 -7.60
CA ILE A 100 -4.03 -2.93 -8.80
C ILE A 100 -2.50 -2.89 -8.60
N LEU A 101 -1.95 -1.82 -8.03
CA LEU A 101 -0.52 -1.74 -7.72
C LEU A 101 -0.06 -2.91 -6.82
N LEU A 102 -0.81 -3.22 -5.75
CA LEU A 102 -0.48 -4.33 -4.86
C LEU A 102 -0.48 -5.67 -5.60
N ALA A 103 -1.39 -5.89 -6.55
CA ALA A 103 -1.38 -7.10 -7.38
C ALA A 103 -0.13 -7.15 -8.28
N LEU A 104 0.25 -6.03 -8.89
CA LEU A 104 1.46 -5.94 -9.70
C LEU A 104 2.73 -6.20 -8.87
N LEU A 105 2.79 -5.71 -7.61
CA LEU A 105 3.90 -6.00 -6.70
C LEU A 105 3.97 -7.50 -6.32
N VAL A 106 2.82 -8.17 -6.15
CA VAL A 106 2.78 -9.64 -5.96
C VAL A 106 3.33 -10.35 -7.19
N LEU A 107 2.96 -9.90 -8.40
CA LEU A 107 3.43 -10.47 -9.66
C LEU A 107 4.94 -10.25 -9.85
N ALA A 108 5.44 -9.03 -9.65
CA ALA A 108 6.87 -8.73 -9.71
C ALA A 108 7.68 -9.68 -8.80
N LYS A 109 7.18 -9.89 -7.56
CA LYS A 109 7.79 -10.84 -6.63
C LYS A 109 7.76 -12.28 -7.15
N ARG A 110 6.65 -12.73 -7.76
CA ARG A 110 6.53 -14.08 -8.34
C ARG A 110 7.50 -14.28 -9.50
N HIS A 111 7.59 -13.28 -10.38
CA HIS A 111 8.48 -13.30 -11.54
C HIS A 111 9.93 -12.99 -11.18
N LYS A 112 10.22 -12.55 -9.94
CA LYS A 112 11.54 -12.09 -9.50
C LYS A 112 12.15 -11.03 -10.44
N SER A 113 11.31 -10.15 -10.95
CA SER A 113 11.67 -9.14 -11.94
C SER A 113 10.78 -7.91 -11.81
N ASP A 114 11.33 -6.73 -12.09
CA ASP A 114 10.59 -5.49 -12.27
C ASP A 114 9.85 -5.45 -13.60
N ARG A 115 10.27 -6.27 -14.58
CA ARG A 115 9.63 -6.44 -15.88
C ARG A 115 9.04 -7.84 -15.98
N PHE A 116 7.73 -7.92 -16.24
CA PHE A 116 7.00 -9.19 -16.37
C PHE A 116 5.78 -9.03 -17.29
N LYS A 117 5.27 -10.16 -17.77
CA LYS A 117 4.00 -10.24 -18.50
C LYS A 117 2.91 -10.78 -17.57
N THR A 118 1.72 -10.22 -17.70
CA THR A 118 0.50 -10.63 -16.96
C THR A 118 -0.73 -10.46 -17.84
N SER A 119 -1.92 -10.62 -17.25
CA SER A 119 -3.22 -10.35 -17.89
C SER A 119 -4.22 -9.77 -16.89
N CYS A 120 -5.27 -9.11 -17.39
CA CYS A 120 -6.37 -8.66 -16.53
C CYS A 120 -7.00 -9.82 -15.73
N ALA A 121 -7.08 -11.02 -16.32
CA ALA A 121 -7.60 -12.22 -15.65
C ALA A 121 -6.75 -12.64 -14.45
N GLU A 122 -5.42 -12.56 -14.57
CA GLU A 122 -4.50 -12.87 -13.48
C GLU A 122 -4.58 -11.81 -12.37
N ILE A 123 -4.62 -10.53 -12.71
CA ILE A 123 -4.82 -9.43 -11.77
C ILE A 123 -6.16 -9.61 -11.01
N CYS A 124 -7.25 -9.94 -11.69
CA CYS A 124 -8.53 -10.28 -11.07
C CYS A 124 -8.39 -11.44 -10.07
N SER A 125 -7.66 -12.49 -10.43
CA SER A 125 -7.44 -13.66 -9.56
C SER A 125 -6.70 -13.30 -8.27
N ILE A 126 -5.73 -12.37 -8.34
CA ILE A 126 -4.97 -11.91 -7.17
C ILE A 126 -5.81 -10.99 -6.28
N THR A 127 -6.57 -10.08 -6.90
CA THR A 127 -7.31 -9.02 -6.18
C THR A 127 -8.69 -9.45 -5.70
N GLY A 128 -9.21 -10.57 -6.19
CA GLY A 128 -10.60 -11.00 -5.95
C GLY A 128 -11.64 -10.18 -6.72
N ILE A 129 -11.23 -9.37 -7.69
CA ILE A 129 -12.13 -8.65 -8.60
C ILE A 129 -12.76 -9.64 -9.58
N ASN A 130 -14.07 -9.54 -9.82
CA ASN A 130 -14.75 -10.36 -10.79
C ASN A 130 -14.19 -10.14 -12.19
N ARG A 131 -14.17 -11.21 -13.00
CA ARG A 131 -13.75 -11.13 -14.41
C ARG A 131 -14.87 -10.53 -15.28
N GLY A 132 -14.50 -9.85 -16.34
CA GLY A 132 -15.46 -9.28 -17.31
C GLY A 132 -14.91 -8.03 -18.00
N LYS A 133 -15.61 -7.55 -19.01
CA LYS A 133 -15.21 -6.39 -19.80
C LYS A 133 -15.00 -5.14 -18.92
N ASN A 134 -16.02 -4.73 -18.18
CA ASN A 134 -15.95 -3.52 -17.34
C ASN A 134 -14.83 -3.57 -16.28
N PRO A 135 -14.61 -4.69 -15.52
CA PRO A 135 -13.45 -4.84 -14.67
C PRO A 135 -12.12 -4.77 -15.41
N TYR A 136 -12.01 -5.32 -16.60
CA TYR A 136 -10.77 -5.28 -17.39
C TYR A 136 -10.46 -3.85 -17.84
N ASP A 137 -11.45 -3.12 -18.36
CA ASP A 137 -11.31 -1.71 -18.71
C ASP A 137 -10.90 -0.86 -17.50
N ALA A 138 -11.45 -1.15 -16.32
CA ALA A 138 -11.08 -0.47 -15.08
C ALA A 138 -9.64 -0.78 -14.62
N ILE A 139 -9.16 -2.02 -14.83
CA ILE A 139 -7.75 -2.41 -14.56
C ILE A 139 -6.81 -1.66 -15.49
N ILE A 140 -7.10 -1.64 -16.79
CA ILE A 140 -6.30 -0.93 -17.79
C ILE A 140 -6.24 0.56 -17.45
N ALA A 141 -7.37 1.18 -17.15
CA ALA A 141 -7.43 2.58 -16.74
C ALA A 141 -6.67 2.85 -15.43
N ALA A 142 -6.60 1.88 -14.50
CA ALA A 142 -5.80 2.00 -13.29
C ALA A 142 -4.29 1.93 -13.59
N ILE A 143 -3.88 1.03 -14.49
CA ILE A 143 -2.49 0.93 -14.96
C ILE A 143 -2.06 2.24 -15.62
N ASP A 144 -2.90 2.80 -16.50
CA ASP A 144 -2.65 4.10 -17.15
C ASP A 144 -2.42 5.22 -16.13
N ARG A 145 -3.28 5.31 -15.10
CA ARG A 145 -3.09 6.30 -14.02
C ARG A 145 -1.83 6.08 -13.21
N LEU A 146 -1.45 4.83 -12.93
CA LEU A 146 -0.23 4.50 -12.20
C LEU A 146 1.04 4.81 -13.02
N THR A 147 0.95 4.78 -14.33
CA THR A 147 2.00 5.20 -15.26
C THR A 147 2.09 6.72 -15.37
N SER A 148 0.95 7.42 -15.31
CA SER A 148 0.86 8.88 -15.50
C SER A 148 1.12 9.68 -14.22
N ALA A 149 0.84 9.12 -13.02
CA ALA A 149 1.00 9.83 -11.76
C ALA A 149 2.48 9.95 -11.38
N ALA A 150 2.97 11.20 -11.34
CA ALA A 150 4.32 11.51 -10.89
C ALA A 150 4.38 11.61 -9.36
N ILE A 151 5.39 10.97 -8.76
CA ILE A 151 5.61 10.94 -7.32
C ILE A 151 7.02 11.42 -6.99
N LYS A 152 7.07 12.40 -6.08
CA LYS A 152 8.31 12.87 -5.49
C LYS A 152 8.29 12.53 -4.00
N THR A 153 9.21 11.69 -3.56
CA THR A 153 9.35 11.30 -2.15
C THR A 153 10.62 11.89 -1.58
N ALA A 154 10.50 12.74 -0.55
CA ALA A 154 11.60 13.25 0.23
C ALA A 154 11.66 12.52 1.57
N LEU A 155 12.79 11.87 1.86
CA LEU A 155 13.02 11.14 3.10
C LEU A 155 13.71 12.06 4.10
N PHE A 156 13.24 12.05 5.36
CA PHE A 156 13.80 12.83 6.44
C PHE A 156 14.82 12.02 7.24
N LYS A 157 15.80 12.73 7.79
CA LYS A 157 16.81 12.15 8.68
C LYS A 157 16.17 11.66 9.98
N THR A 158 16.35 10.39 10.28
CA THR A 158 15.84 9.79 11.51
C THR A 158 16.54 10.37 12.74
N GLY A 159 15.77 10.73 13.78
CA GLY A 159 16.32 11.25 15.04
C GLY A 159 16.72 12.73 15.03
N SER A 160 16.51 13.46 13.94
CA SER A 160 16.70 14.91 13.89
C SER A 160 15.42 15.64 14.29
N SER A 161 15.53 16.65 15.15
CA SER A 161 14.42 17.56 15.47
C SER A 161 14.06 18.48 14.29
N LYS A 162 14.99 18.66 13.35
CA LYS A 162 14.78 19.39 12.10
C LYS A 162 14.45 18.39 10.99
N LYS A 163 13.46 18.68 10.14
CA LYS A 163 13.07 17.88 8.97
C LYS A 163 14.11 18.02 7.84
N GLU A 164 15.34 17.53 8.11
CA GLU A 164 16.42 17.54 7.14
C GLU A 164 16.19 16.45 6.10
N VAL A 165 16.08 16.84 4.82
CA VAL A 165 15.91 15.90 3.71
C VAL A 165 17.24 15.24 3.41
N THR A 166 17.30 13.91 3.54
CA THR A 166 18.50 13.12 3.24
C THR A 166 18.51 12.60 1.81
N ARG A 167 17.33 12.37 1.23
CA ARG A 167 17.19 11.84 -0.12
C ARG A 167 15.87 12.27 -0.74
N THR A 168 15.90 12.64 -2.01
CA THR A 168 14.70 12.87 -2.82
C THR A 168 14.67 11.87 -3.97
N ILE A 169 13.53 11.22 -4.17
CA ILE A 169 13.28 10.25 -5.21
C ILE A 169 12.11 10.75 -6.07
N LEU A 170 12.29 10.72 -7.38
CA LEU A 170 11.31 11.18 -8.37
C LEU A 170 11.00 10.01 -9.30
N GLY A 171 9.74 9.78 -9.62
CA GLY A 171 9.36 8.75 -10.57
C GLY A 171 7.85 8.52 -10.66
N HIS A 172 7.48 7.50 -11.39
CA HIS A 172 6.12 6.96 -11.50
C HIS A 172 6.05 5.60 -10.79
N PHE A 173 4.87 5.03 -10.62
CA PHE A 173 4.74 3.66 -10.09
C PHE A 173 5.12 2.62 -11.14
N ILE A 174 4.75 2.89 -12.37
CA ILE A 174 5.00 2.04 -13.54
C ILE A 174 5.76 2.88 -14.56
N ASP A 175 6.90 2.39 -15.01
CA ASP A 175 7.71 3.05 -16.06
C ASP A 175 7.14 2.79 -17.45
N GLU A 176 6.71 1.54 -17.69
CA GLU A 176 6.21 1.09 -18.99
C GLU A 176 5.05 0.12 -18.81
N ALA A 177 4.00 0.29 -19.59
CA ALA A 177 2.92 -0.66 -19.74
C ALA A 177 2.59 -0.80 -21.24
N ASP A 178 2.64 -2.04 -21.75
CA ASP A 178 2.30 -2.37 -23.14
C ASP A 178 1.18 -3.40 -23.17
N LEU A 179 0.09 -3.07 -23.86
CA LEU A 179 -1.10 -3.91 -23.99
C LEU A 179 -1.14 -4.56 -25.35
N GLU A 180 -0.94 -5.86 -25.40
CA GLU A 180 -1.08 -6.66 -26.62
C GLU A 180 -2.59 -6.92 -26.87
N SER A 181 -3.19 -6.20 -27.82
CA SER A 181 -4.62 -6.28 -28.13
C SER A 181 -5.09 -7.69 -28.49
N ASP A 182 -4.29 -8.44 -29.24
CA ASP A 182 -4.66 -9.77 -29.74
C ASP A 182 -4.59 -10.87 -28.67
N SER A 183 -3.64 -10.79 -27.75
CA SER A 183 -3.42 -11.81 -26.71
C SER A 183 -4.03 -11.47 -25.37
N GLY A 184 -4.44 -10.22 -25.16
CA GLY A 184 -4.89 -9.69 -23.86
C GLY A 184 -3.80 -9.72 -22.78
N LYS A 185 -2.53 -9.87 -23.19
CA LYS A 185 -1.36 -9.82 -22.31
C LYS A 185 -0.97 -8.37 -22.07
N ILE A 186 -0.44 -8.13 -20.89
CA ILE A 186 0.05 -6.82 -20.46
C ILE A 186 1.51 -7.00 -20.05
N SER A 187 2.41 -6.32 -20.73
CA SER A 187 3.82 -6.23 -20.32
C SER A 187 3.98 -5.04 -19.40
N ILE A 188 4.49 -5.24 -18.19
CA ILE A 188 4.63 -4.22 -17.15
C ILE A 188 6.11 -4.10 -16.78
N LYS A 189 6.57 -2.85 -16.63
CA LYS A 189 7.82 -2.52 -15.95
C LYS A 189 7.53 -1.61 -14.77
N ILE A 190 7.66 -2.15 -13.56
CA ILE A 190 7.57 -1.38 -12.33
C ILE A 190 8.83 -0.52 -12.19
N ASN A 191 8.67 0.72 -11.74
CA ASN A 191 9.80 1.61 -11.55
C ASN A 191 10.81 1.03 -10.54
N SER A 192 12.05 0.84 -10.98
CA SER A 192 13.12 0.26 -10.18
C SER A 192 13.47 1.10 -8.95
N MET A 193 13.25 2.43 -9.00
CA MET A 193 13.42 3.31 -7.84
C MET A 193 12.45 2.97 -6.72
N PHE A 194 11.24 2.52 -7.06
CA PHE A 194 10.28 1.96 -6.10
C PHE A 194 10.90 0.77 -5.38
N LEU A 195 11.50 -0.15 -6.12
CA LEU A 195 12.19 -1.32 -5.57
C LEU A 195 13.41 -0.92 -4.72
N THR A 196 14.11 0.15 -5.09
CA THR A 196 15.24 0.70 -4.31
C THR A 196 14.77 1.32 -2.98
N ILE A 197 13.60 1.98 -2.95
CA ILE A 197 13.01 2.45 -1.68
C ILE A 197 12.69 1.26 -0.77
N PHE A 198 12.28 0.13 -1.31
CA PHE A 198 12.08 -1.10 -0.54
C PHE A 198 13.37 -1.60 0.14
N ALA A 199 14.51 -1.44 -0.50
CA ALA A 199 15.79 -1.90 0.03
C ALA A 199 16.34 -1.00 1.15
N THR A 200 15.96 0.27 1.19
CA THR A 200 16.51 1.29 2.12
C THR A 200 15.59 1.67 3.27
N ASN A 201 14.32 1.27 3.24
CA ASN A 201 13.32 1.63 4.25
C ASN A 201 12.65 0.40 4.85
N LEU A 202 12.10 0.56 6.06
CA LEU A 202 11.18 -0.41 6.64
C LEU A 202 10.06 -0.69 5.65
N THR A 203 9.86 -1.96 5.32
CA THR A 203 8.79 -2.41 4.45
C THR A 203 7.62 -2.93 5.26
N THR A 204 6.41 -2.70 4.75
CA THR A 204 5.18 -3.25 5.30
C THR A 204 4.65 -4.32 4.35
N SER A 205 4.42 -5.51 4.88
CA SER A 205 3.74 -6.57 4.15
C SER A 205 2.23 -6.40 4.22
N ILE A 206 1.58 -6.43 3.07
CA ILE A 206 0.12 -6.36 2.93
C ILE A 206 -0.35 -7.68 2.33
N ASP A 207 -1.18 -8.42 3.06
CA ASP A 207 -1.83 -9.61 2.50
C ASP A 207 -3.00 -9.17 1.61
N VAL A 208 -2.83 -9.38 0.31
CA VAL A 208 -3.84 -9.00 -0.70
C VAL A 208 -5.09 -9.86 -0.57
N SER A 209 -4.96 -11.13 -0.11
CA SER A 209 -6.10 -12.01 0.11
C SER A 209 -6.95 -11.54 1.29
N GLU A 210 -6.33 -11.11 2.41
CA GLU A 210 -7.05 -10.51 3.53
C GLU A 210 -7.72 -9.20 3.11
N ARG A 211 -6.97 -8.35 2.40
CA ARG A 211 -7.46 -7.05 1.92
C ARG A 211 -8.63 -7.20 0.93
N SER A 212 -8.66 -8.24 0.10
CA SER A 212 -9.74 -8.48 -0.85
C SER A 212 -11.10 -8.77 -0.18
N ARG A 213 -11.11 -9.24 1.07
CA ARG A 213 -12.34 -9.46 1.86
C ARG A 213 -12.97 -8.17 2.36
N ILE A 214 -12.20 -7.09 2.42
CA ILE A 214 -12.66 -5.77 2.83
C ILE A 214 -13.36 -5.10 1.65
N ARG A 215 -14.59 -4.65 1.85
CA ARG A 215 -15.41 -4.06 0.78
C ARG A 215 -15.21 -2.55 0.65
N SER A 216 -15.15 -1.83 1.78
CA SER A 216 -15.04 -0.38 1.77
C SER A 216 -13.63 0.10 1.46
N ASP A 217 -13.51 1.19 0.69
CA ASP A 217 -12.22 1.82 0.40
C ASP A 217 -11.55 2.34 1.68
N THR A 218 -12.33 2.94 2.59
CA THR A 218 -11.83 3.38 3.91
C THR A 218 -11.31 2.20 4.73
N GLY A 219 -11.99 1.04 4.69
CA GLY A 219 -11.54 -0.18 5.37
C GLY A 219 -10.22 -0.70 4.80
N LYS A 220 -10.08 -0.76 3.46
CA LYS A 220 -8.85 -1.17 2.78
C LYS A 220 -7.68 -0.25 3.13
N ALA A 221 -7.92 1.06 3.15
CA ALA A 221 -6.92 2.06 3.51
C ALA A 221 -6.53 1.97 5.00
N LEU A 222 -7.50 1.77 5.89
CA LEU A 222 -7.25 1.58 7.33
C LEU A 222 -6.49 0.27 7.59
N TYR A 223 -6.80 -0.82 6.88
CA TYR A 223 -6.03 -2.06 6.94
C TYR A 223 -4.57 -1.82 6.60
N ARG A 224 -4.25 -1.15 5.48
CA ARG A 224 -2.90 -0.77 5.13
C ARG A 224 -2.22 0.01 6.25
N PHE A 225 -2.88 1.07 6.77
CA PHE A 225 -2.34 1.90 7.85
C PHE A 225 -2.02 1.08 9.11
N VAL A 226 -2.94 0.23 9.54
CA VAL A 226 -2.76 -0.66 10.70
C VAL A 226 -1.57 -1.61 10.51
N ARG A 227 -1.36 -2.14 9.29
CA ARG A 227 -0.23 -3.04 9.01
C ARG A 227 1.13 -2.38 9.20
N THR A 228 1.23 -1.05 9.10
CA THR A 228 2.50 -0.31 9.27
C THR A 228 2.94 -0.16 10.73
N HIS A 229 2.09 -0.48 11.70
CA HIS A 229 2.33 -0.23 13.11
C HIS A 229 2.54 -1.55 13.87
N ALA A 230 3.35 -1.49 14.95
CA ALA A 230 3.53 -2.62 15.86
C ALA A 230 2.22 -2.97 16.60
N PRO A 231 2.07 -4.19 17.15
CA PRO A 231 1.01 -4.50 18.11
C PRO A 231 1.06 -3.52 19.30
N GLY A 232 -0.11 -3.14 19.82
CA GLY A 232 -0.20 -2.17 20.94
C GLY A 232 -0.15 -0.71 20.44
N LEU A 233 -0.96 -0.40 19.45
CA LEU A 233 -1.06 0.93 18.85
C LEU A 233 -1.38 2.00 19.89
N VAL A 234 -0.57 3.06 19.89
CA VAL A 234 -0.85 4.30 20.62
C VAL A 234 -2.09 4.95 20.00
N PRO A 235 -2.95 5.60 20.81
CA PRO A 235 -4.10 6.31 20.23
C PRO A 235 -3.67 7.39 19.25
N PHE A 236 -4.34 7.43 18.10
CA PHE A 236 -4.13 8.44 17.07
C PHE A 236 -5.24 9.49 17.09
N GLY A 237 -4.92 10.73 16.78
CA GLY A 237 -5.94 11.71 16.44
C GLY A 237 -6.72 11.29 15.19
N LEU A 238 -8.02 11.56 15.16
CA LEU A 238 -8.90 11.20 14.04
C LEU A 238 -8.39 11.79 12.72
N LEU A 239 -7.99 13.06 12.71
CA LEU A 239 -7.43 13.71 11.51
C LEU A 239 -6.11 13.08 11.07
N THR A 240 -5.27 12.63 12.00
CA THR A 240 -4.03 11.89 11.68
C THR A 240 -4.34 10.59 10.95
N ILE A 241 -5.37 9.86 11.38
CA ILE A 241 -5.85 8.67 10.67
C ILE A 241 -6.37 9.05 9.28
N CYS A 242 -7.16 10.12 9.14
CA CYS A 242 -7.67 10.57 7.85
C CYS A 242 -6.54 10.81 6.84
N LEU A 243 -5.50 11.53 7.25
CA LEU A 243 -4.32 11.76 6.40
C LEU A 243 -3.61 10.44 6.03
N GLY A 244 -3.45 9.53 7.00
CA GLY A 244 -2.80 8.23 6.78
C GLY A 244 -3.59 7.28 5.87
N VAL A 245 -4.91 7.38 5.85
CA VAL A 245 -5.79 6.56 4.99
C VAL A 245 -6.18 7.24 3.68
N GLY A 246 -5.81 8.52 3.49
CA GLY A 246 -6.18 9.28 2.30
C GLY A 246 -7.67 9.65 2.27
N LEU A 247 -8.29 9.85 3.43
CA LEU A 247 -9.66 10.32 3.56
C LEU A 247 -9.66 11.85 3.60
N SER A 248 -10.51 12.50 2.79
CA SER A 248 -10.63 13.97 2.79
C SER A 248 -11.03 14.49 4.17
N THR A 249 -10.38 15.55 4.61
CA THR A 249 -10.69 16.28 5.83
C THR A 249 -11.67 17.44 5.61
N ASP A 250 -12.05 17.71 4.35
CA ASP A 250 -12.95 18.82 3.98
C ASP A 250 -14.43 18.49 4.22
N GLN A 251 -14.73 17.25 4.60
CA GLN A 251 -16.07 16.80 4.94
C GLN A 251 -16.37 17.02 6.45
N PRO A 252 -17.65 17.08 6.86
CA PRO A 252 -18.03 17.25 8.26
C PRO A 252 -17.39 16.17 9.17
N LEU A 253 -16.95 16.58 10.36
CA LEU A 253 -16.29 15.68 11.31
C LEU A 253 -17.17 14.49 11.73
N THR A 254 -18.49 14.67 11.76
CA THR A 254 -19.48 13.61 12.00
C THR A 254 -19.41 12.52 10.95
N GLU A 255 -19.24 12.90 9.68
CA GLU A 255 -19.12 11.96 8.55
C GLU A 255 -17.77 11.23 8.59
N ILE A 256 -16.70 11.94 8.90
CA ILE A 256 -15.37 11.34 9.12
C ILE A 256 -15.45 10.27 10.23
N ARG A 257 -16.04 10.62 11.38
CA ARG A 257 -16.23 9.66 12.47
C ARG A 257 -17.04 8.44 12.04
N ARG A 258 -18.11 8.65 11.27
CA ARG A 258 -18.96 7.57 10.77
C ARG A 258 -18.17 6.62 9.88
N GLN A 259 -17.40 7.15 8.94
CA GLN A 259 -16.59 6.35 8.01
C GLN A 259 -15.48 5.56 8.72
N ILE A 260 -14.75 6.18 9.65
CA ILE A 260 -13.69 5.50 10.42
C ILE A 260 -14.28 4.43 11.34
N LYS A 261 -15.40 4.71 12.03
CA LYS A 261 -16.11 3.70 12.85
C LYS A 261 -16.58 2.51 12.02
N ALA A 262 -17.13 2.77 10.83
CA ALA A 262 -17.57 1.71 9.91
C ALA A 262 -16.37 0.85 9.43
N ALA A 263 -15.25 1.49 9.08
CA ALA A 263 -14.02 0.79 8.69
C ALA A 263 -13.47 -0.08 9.84
N ILE A 264 -13.43 0.43 11.06
CA ILE A 264 -13.03 -0.34 12.26
C ILE A 264 -13.94 -1.55 12.45
N ALA A 265 -15.27 -1.36 12.38
CA ALA A 265 -16.22 -2.45 12.52
C ALA A 265 -16.05 -3.52 11.42
N GLU A 266 -15.77 -3.11 10.18
CA GLU A 266 -15.50 -4.02 9.08
C GLU A 266 -14.22 -4.84 9.33
N LEU A 267 -13.11 -4.20 9.73
CA LEU A 267 -11.86 -4.90 10.04
C LEU A 267 -12.02 -5.89 11.21
N LYS A 268 -12.77 -5.52 12.25
CA LYS A 268 -13.09 -6.43 13.37
C LYS A 268 -13.89 -7.65 12.90
N ARG A 269 -14.89 -7.46 12.05
CA ARG A 269 -15.69 -8.55 11.48
C ARG A 269 -14.87 -9.56 10.70
N HIS A 270 -13.80 -9.10 10.04
CA HIS A 270 -12.87 -9.96 9.30
C HIS A 270 -11.73 -10.52 10.16
N GLY A 271 -11.70 -10.24 11.47
CA GLY A 271 -10.62 -10.68 12.37
C GLY A 271 -9.27 -9.99 12.14
N LEU A 272 -9.27 -8.84 11.45
CA LEU A 272 -8.07 -8.07 11.12
C LEU A 272 -7.71 -7.04 12.22
N LEU A 273 -8.65 -6.81 13.15
CA LEU A 273 -8.47 -6.08 14.40
C LEU A 273 -9.13 -6.85 15.53
N LYS A 274 -8.47 -6.96 16.68
CA LYS A 274 -9.07 -7.48 17.92
C LYS A 274 -10.05 -6.49 18.50
N SER A 275 -9.65 -5.23 18.59
CA SER A 275 -10.50 -4.15 19.07
C SER A 275 -10.19 -2.82 18.38
N GLY A 276 -11.14 -1.89 18.46
CA GLY A 276 -10.96 -0.52 18.00
C GLY A 276 -12.21 0.30 18.21
N PHE A 277 -12.02 1.58 18.51
CA PHE A 277 -13.09 2.55 18.68
C PHE A 277 -12.57 3.98 18.51
N VAL A 278 -13.48 4.93 18.35
CA VAL A 278 -13.22 6.37 18.35
C VAL A 278 -13.87 6.94 19.62
N ASP A 279 -13.09 7.59 20.48
CA ASP A 279 -13.57 8.20 21.73
C ASP A 279 -14.26 9.55 21.49
N LYS A 280 -14.76 10.17 22.58
CA LYS A 280 -15.44 11.47 22.52
C LYS A 280 -14.49 12.62 22.18
N SER A 281 -13.18 12.45 22.40
CA SER A 281 -12.12 13.42 22.12
C SER A 281 -11.46 13.21 20.77
N ASP A 282 -12.11 12.48 19.85
CA ASP A 282 -11.59 12.15 18.51
C ASP A 282 -10.24 11.42 18.49
N ARG A 283 -10.00 10.60 19.51
CA ARG A 283 -8.88 9.68 19.52
C ARG A 283 -9.33 8.31 19.03
N VAL A 284 -8.55 7.73 18.14
CA VAL A 284 -8.79 6.42 17.55
C VAL A 284 -7.88 5.40 18.21
N PHE A 285 -8.46 4.41 18.84
CA PHE A 285 -7.79 3.29 19.48
C PHE A 285 -7.92 2.07 18.59
N LEU A 286 -6.81 1.37 18.33
CA LEU A 286 -6.78 0.19 17.48
C LEU A 286 -5.89 -0.87 18.14
N THR A 287 -6.33 -2.14 18.14
CA THR A 287 -5.55 -3.28 18.65
C THR A 287 -5.60 -4.40 17.61
N LYS A 288 -4.41 -4.91 17.23
CA LYS A 288 -4.27 -6.06 16.32
C LYS A 288 -4.56 -7.38 17.01
#